data_da07b74fab6da42b490aa4f6359c5638
#
_entry.id   da07b74fab6da42b490aa4f6359c5638
#
_cell.length_a   1.000
_cell.length_b   1.000
_cell.length_c   1.000
_cell.angle_alpha   90.00
_cell.angle_beta   90.00
_cell.angle_gamma   90.00
#
_symmetry.space_group_name_H-M   'P 1'
#
loop_
_entity.id
_entity.type
_entity.pdbx_description
1 polymer ?
#
loop_
_entity_poly.entity_id
_entity_poly.type
_entity_poly.pdbx_seq_one_letter_code
_entity_poly.pdbx_strand_id
1 'polypeptide(L)'
;MENSEKTGKKKSLGWFLISRFLITMLCIFVFGQLIGFLCSYIVIPGILQILAQQQISITTEGNPIIYILHMLFYSMMSFLPDGISRYAQSIVGRQMGDSLRIVVNSPLYVGRWGVVLRILIIVTFLALIFVNVLPYLAGAFYYYRAVTGKVNELMEEEKERQFAYDRERNLLLADIAHDIKTPITTLCSYSKALSDDLVQGDKRQEYLDAIYNKSMRMNELITLLFEYVKMDSNGFTLHREECDLGELLRECTAALYADFEDRKIELHVEIPETPTTYSADKIQMIRAVTNLLTNAVRYGQEGGKVLVRLAEYTITVADDGMAIDEELAEHIFDPFSRGDKARSTSGGSGLGLSIASKIIEMHGGELKLDCNYRHGYTKAFLIILTSED
;
A
#
# COMPACT_ATOMS: atom_id res chain seq x y z
N MET A 1 -1.55 8.40 -6.90
CA MET A 1 -0.44 7.42 -7.03
C MET A 1 -0.74 6.08 -6.33
N GLU A 2 -1.21 6.05 -5.10
CA GLU A 2 -1.50 4.81 -4.34
C GLU A 2 -2.49 3.85 -5.01
N ASN A 3 -3.53 4.34 -5.66
CA ASN A 3 -4.50 3.50 -6.41
C ASN A 3 -3.90 2.88 -7.68
N SER A 4 -2.97 3.56 -8.35
CA SER A 4 -2.25 3.02 -9.52
C SER A 4 -1.25 1.94 -9.10
N GLU A 5 -0.57 2.12 -7.97
CA GLU A 5 0.38 1.16 -7.42
C GLU A 5 -0.31 -0.09 -6.87
N LYS A 6 -1.44 0.07 -6.17
CA LYS A 6 -2.30 -1.05 -5.73
C LYS A 6 -2.84 -1.86 -6.92
N THR A 7 -3.21 -1.18 -8.01
CA THR A 7 -3.69 -1.84 -9.24
C THR A 7 -2.54 -2.55 -9.96
N GLY A 8 -1.35 -1.97 -9.99
CA GLY A 8 -0.14 -2.58 -10.53
C GLY A 8 0.28 -3.84 -9.74
N LYS A 9 0.30 -3.77 -8.40
CA LYS A 9 0.62 -4.92 -7.52
C LYS A 9 -0.42 -6.04 -7.62
N LYS A 10 -1.72 -5.72 -7.71
CA LYS A 10 -2.77 -6.73 -7.97
C LYS A 10 -2.60 -7.41 -9.32
N LYS A 11 -2.27 -6.68 -10.39
CA LYS A 11 -1.98 -7.26 -11.71
C LYS A 11 -0.73 -8.14 -11.66
N SER A 12 0.34 -7.74 -10.96
CA SER A 12 1.56 -8.53 -10.83
C SER A 12 1.35 -9.81 -10.02
N LEU A 13 0.56 -9.77 -8.95
CA LEU A 13 0.20 -10.96 -8.17
C LEU A 13 -0.68 -11.91 -8.99
N GLY A 14 -1.70 -11.40 -9.70
CA GLY A 14 -2.53 -12.21 -10.58
C GLY A 14 -1.72 -12.92 -11.66
N TRP A 15 -0.81 -12.21 -12.32
CA TRP A 15 0.10 -12.77 -13.31
C TRP A 15 1.04 -13.83 -12.71
N PHE A 16 1.58 -13.59 -11.52
CA PHE A 16 2.41 -14.57 -10.81
C PHE A 16 1.64 -15.86 -10.53
N LEU A 17 0.42 -15.77 -10.00
CA LEU A 17 -0.41 -16.93 -9.69
C LEU A 17 -0.75 -17.73 -10.95
N ILE A 18 -1.16 -17.06 -12.02
CA ILE A 18 -1.50 -17.69 -13.31
C ILE A 18 -0.26 -18.36 -13.92
N SER A 19 0.88 -17.67 -13.96
CA SER A 19 2.10 -18.23 -14.55
C SER A 19 2.58 -19.47 -13.79
N ARG A 20 2.57 -19.43 -12.45
CA ARG A 20 2.95 -20.58 -11.62
C ARG A 20 1.98 -21.75 -11.77
N PHE A 21 0.68 -21.46 -11.84
CA PHE A 21 -0.34 -22.47 -12.10
C PHE A 21 -0.11 -23.16 -13.46
N LEU A 22 0.08 -22.40 -14.53
CA LEU A 22 0.33 -22.92 -15.88
C LEU A 22 1.61 -23.76 -15.96
N ILE A 23 2.70 -23.28 -15.34
CA ILE A 23 3.97 -24.03 -15.27
C ILE A 23 3.76 -25.35 -14.52
N THR A 24 3.08 -25.33 -13.38
CA THR A 24 2.82 -26.52 -12.58
C THR A 24 1.98 -27.51 -13.36
N MET A 25 0.90 -27.06 -14.03
CA MET A 25 0.05 -27.90 -14.90
C MET A 25 0.84 -28.51 -16.07
N LEU A 26 1.70 -27.72 -16.73
CA LEU A 26 2.55 -28.20 -17.79
C LEU A 26 3.53 -29.28 -17.29
N CYS A 27 4.18 -29.06 -16.15
CA CYS A 27 5.06 -30.05 -15.55
C CYS A 27 4.33 -31.35 -15.22
N ILE A 28 3.15 -31.25 -14.57
CA ILE A 28 2.32 -32.44 -14.27
C ILE A 28 1.96 -33.18 -15.55
N PHE A 29 1.54 -32.46 -16.60
CA PHE A 29 1.18 -33.07 -17.89
C PHE A 29 2.35 -33.81 -18.51
N VAL A 30 3.54 -33.18 -18.61
CA VAL A 30 4.75 -33.77 -19.19
C VAL A 30 5.19 -35.00 -18.39
N PHE A 31 5.22 -34.89 -17.05
CA PHE A 31 5.55 -36.03 -16.18
C PHE A 31 4.53 -37.17 -16.30
N GLY A 32 3.25 -36.82 -16.33
CA GLY A 32 2.17 -37.80 -16.53
C GLY A 32 2.32 -38.57 -17.85
N GLN A 33 2.63 -37.88 -18.94
CA GLN A 33 2.89 -38.53 -20.24
C GLN A 33 4.14 -39.42 -20.20
N LEU A 34 5.22 -38.96 -19.56
CA LEU A 34 6.45 -39.73 -19.41
C LEU A 34 6.21 -41.03 -18.60
N ILE A 35 5.49 -40.94 -17.46
CA ILE A 35 5.15 -42.09 -16.64
C ILE A 35 4.23 -43.04 -17.41
N GLY A 36 3.23 -42.51 -18.12
CA GLY A 36 2.32 -43.31 -18.96
C GLY A 36 3.08 -44.07 -20.04
N PHE A 37 4.03 -43.41 -20.73
CA PHE A 37 4.90 -44.02 -21.71
C PHE A 37 5.76 -45.14 -21.07
N LEU A 38 6.42 -44.86 -19.95
CA LEU A 38 7.27 -45.83 -19.24
C LEU A 38 6.46 -47.07 -18.82
N CYS A 39 5.28 -46.84 -18.25
CA CYS A 39 4.38 -47.92 -17.86
C CYS A 39 3.93 -48.78 -19.04
N SER A 40 3.50 -48.14 -20.15
CA SER A 40 2.94 -48.83 -21.30
C SER A 40 3.97 -49.59 -22.11
N TYR A 41 5.16 -49.05 -22.28
CA TYR A 41 6.19 -49.62 -23.17
C TYR A 41 7.28 -50.43 -22.47
N ILE A 42 7.51 -50.24 -21.19
CA ILE A 42 8.56 -50.93 -20.47
C ILE A 42 7.98 -51.81 -19.33
N VAL A 43 7.18 -51.23 -18.43
CA VAL A 43 6.76 -51.95 -17.24
C VAL A 43 5.71 -53.03 -17.54
N ILE A 44 4.66 -52.69 -18.25
CA ILE A 44 3.60 -53.64 -18.55
C ILE A 44 4.10 -54.80 -19.47
N PRO A 45 4.83 -54.55 -20.56
CA PRO A 45 5.40 -55.64 -21.38
C PRO A 45 6.37 -56.51 -20.60
N GLY A 46 7.23 -55.91 -19.73
CA GLY A 46 8.17 -56.66 -18.90
C GLY A 46 7.46 -57.57 -17.92
N ILE A 47 6.39 -57.08 -17.25
CA ILE A 47 5.55 -57.92 -16.38
C ILE A 47 4.87 -59.05 -17.16
N LEU A 48 4.28 -58.73 -18.32
CA LEU A 48 3.60 -59.74 -19.16
C LEU A 48 4.58 -60.79 -19.65
N GLN A 49 5.83 -60.44 -20.00
CA GLN A 49 6.86 -61.40 -20.40
C GLN A 49 7.25 -62.35 -19.27
N ILE A 50 7.43 -61.84 -18.03
CA ILE A 50 7.67 -62.65 -16.86
C ILE A 50 6.52 -63.59 -16.56
N LEU A 51 5.29 -63.12 -16.64
CA LEU A 51 4.08 -63.87 -16.42
C LEU A 51 3.91 -65.00 -17.49
N ALA A 52 4.22 -64.71 -18.75
CA ALA A 52 4.15 -65.66 -19.84
C ALA A 52 5.21 -66.79 -19.66
N GLN A 53 6.41 -66.51 -19.19
CA GLN A 53 7.43 -67.51 -18.87
C GLN A 53 6.96 -68.48 -17.77
N GLN A 54 6.07 -68.02 -16.88
CA GLN A 54 5.46 -68.81 -15.80
C GLN A 54 4.16 -69.53 -16.22
N GLN A 55 3.84 -69.59 -17.50
CA GLN A 55 2.58 -70.12 -18.05
C GLN A 55 1.32 -69.43 -17.49
N ILE A 56 1.45 -68.16 -17.07
CA ILE A 56 0.35 -67.36 -16.60
C ILE A 56 -0.10 -66.45 -17.78
N SER A 57 -1.27 -66.65 -18.27
CA SER A 57 -1.87 -65.77 -19.29
C SER A 57 -2.90 -64.83 -18.64
N ILE A 58 -2.72 -63.54 -18.85
CA ILE A 58 -3.67 -62.51 -18.50
C ILE A 58 -4.31 -62.06 -19.82
N THR A 59 -5.58 -62.35 -20.01
CA THR A 59 -6.36 -61.89 -21.16
C THR A 59 -7.31 -60.79 -20.70
N THR A 60 -7.32 -59.67 -21.40
CA THR A 60 -8.34 -58.64 -21.22
C THR A 60 -9.42 -58.81 -22.26
N GLU A 61 -10.61 -59.14 -21.84
CA GLU A 61 -11.79 -59.14 -22.71
C GLU A 61 -12.44 -57.73 -22.60
N GLY A 62 -12.45 -57.00 -23.74
CA GLY A 62 -13.04 -55.67 -23.82
C GLY A 62 -12.09 -54.60 -24.35
N ASN A 63 -12.62 -53.39 -24.50
CA ASN A 63 -11.85 -52.24 -25.01
C ASN A 63 -11.44 -51.29 -23.89
N PRO A 64 -10.15 -51.18 -23.59
CA PRO A 64 -9.66 -50.34 -22.49
C PRO A 64 -10.00 -48.84 -22.70
N ILE A 65 -10.11 -48.39 -23.96
CA ILE A 65 -10.48 -47.00 -24.26
C ILE A 65 -11.94 -46.75 -23.87
N ILE A 66 -12.83 -47.68 -24.16
CA ILE A 66 -14.24 -47.61 -23.77
C ILE A 66 -14.39 -47.61 -22.24
N TYR A 67 -13.60 -48.45 -21.57
CA TYR A 67 -13.55 -48.46 -20.08
C TYR A 67 -13.13 -47.11 -19.50
N ILE A 68 -12.06 -46.49 -20.02
CA ILE A 68 -11.60 -45.19 -19.59
C ILE A 68 -12.65 -44.10 -19.85
N LEU A 69 -13.31 -44.13 -21.03
CA LEU A 69 -14.41 -43.22 -21.35
C LEU A 69 -15.57 -43.36 -20.37
N HIS A 70 -15.97 -44.59 -20.06
CA HIS A 70 -17.02 -44.85 -19.05
C HIS A 70 -16.64 -44.37 -17.68
N MET A 71 -15.35 -44.53 -17.26
CA MET A 71 -14.82 -44.07 -16.00
C MET A 71 -14.84 -42.54 -15.91
N LEU A 72 -14.43 -41.84 -16.95
CA LEU A 72 -14.50 -40.38 -17.04
C LEU A 72 -15.94 -39.87 -16.95
N PHE A 73 -16.84 -40.54 -17.71
CA PHE A 73 -18.25 -40.20 -17.73
C PHE A 73 -18.90 -40.46 -16.36
N TYR A 74 -18.55 -41.55 -15.69
CA TYR A 74 -18.98 -41.85 -14.32
C TYR A 74 -18.56 -40.79 -13.34
N SER A 75 -17.30 -40.32 -13.44
CA SER A 75 -16.77 -39.23 -12.62
C SER A 75 -17.48 -37.91 -12.89
N MET A 76 -17.77 -37.58 -14.16
CA MET A 76 -18.52 -36.36 -14.50
C MET A 76 -19.95 -36.38 -13.94
N MET A 77 -20.57 -37.54 -13.84
CA MET A 77 -21.94 -37.67 -13.29
C MET A 77 -22.01 -37.34 -11.79
N SER A 78 -20.88 -37.36 -11.07
CA SER A 78 -20.82 -36.95 -9.65
C SER A 78 -21.10 -35.46 -9.44
N PHE A 79 -20.96 -34.61 -10.46
CA PHE A 79 -21.27 -33.18 -10.39
C PHE A 79 -22.76 -32.85 -10.61
N LEU A 80 -23.59 -33.83 -10.93
CA LEU A 80 -25.04 -33.66 -11.09
C LEU A 80 -25.76 -33.73 -9.72
N PRO A 81 -26.96 -33.13 -9.60
CA PRO A 81 -27.79 -33.27 -8.39
C PRO A 81 -28.02 -34.73 -7.99
N ASP A 82 -28.00 -35.00 -6.67
CA ASP A 82 -27.96 -36.35 -6.07
C ASP A 82 -28.91 -37.40 -6.64
N GLY A 83 -30.12 -37.01 -7.04
CA GLY A 83 -31.12 -37.94 -7.63
C GLY A 83 -30.73 -38.40 -9.03
N ILE A 84 -30.28 -37.47 -9.87
CA ILE A 84 -29.89 -37.72 -11.27
C ILE A 84 -28.53 -38.41 -11.30
N SER A 85 -27.60 -37.99 -10.43
CA SER A 85 -26.27 -38.55 -10.31
C SER A 85 -26.32 -40.04 -10.00
N ARG A 86 -27.05 -40.45 -8.98
CA ARG A 86 -27.21 -41.88 -8.62
C ARG A 86 -27.78 -42.74 -9.71
N TYR A 87 -28.79 -42.23 -10.43
CA TYR A 87 -29.39 -42.98 -11.53
C TYR A 87 -28.44 -43.13 -12.73
N ALA A 88 -27.80 -42.04 -13.14
CA ALA A 88 -26.82 -42.01 -14.23
C ALA A 88 -25.60 -42.90 -13.92
N GLN A 89 -25.07 -42.82 -12.68
CA GLN A 89 -23.94 -43.65 -12.19
C GLN A 89 -24.31 -45.14 -12.17
N SER A 90 -25.57 -45.52 -11.87
CA SER A 90 -26.00 -46.91 -11.88
C SER A 90 -26.02 -47.52 -13.28
N ILE A 91 -26.35 -46.73 -14.31
CA ILE A 91 -26.32 -47.16 -15.71
C ILE A 91 -24.90 -47.29 -16.24
N VAL A 92 -24.10 -46.23 -16.04
CA VAL A 92 -22.69 -46.19 -16.48
C VAL A 92 -21.87 -47.26 -15.77
N GLY A 93 -22.07 -47.48 -14.47
CA GLY A 93 -21.39 -48.50 -13.70
C GLY A 93 -21.64 -49.92 -14.18
N ARG A 94 -22.86 -50.23 -14.65
CA ARG A 94 -23.16 -51.54 -15.29
C ARG A 94 -22.40 -51.67 -16.61
N GLN A 95 -22.45 -50.69 -17.49
CA GLN A 95 -21.72 -50.70 -18.76
C GLN A 95 -20.23 -50.78 -18.59
N MET A 96 -19.70 -50.15 -17.51
CA MET A 96 -18.27 -50.19 -17.17
C MET A 96 -17.83 -51.59 -16.77
N GLY A 97 -18.65 -52.36 -16.03
CA GLY A 97 -18.38 -53.76 -15.67
C GLY A 97 -18.31 -54.70 -16.88
N ASP A 98 -19.09 -54.39 -17.93
CA ASP A 98 -19.11 -55.20 -19.16
C ASP A 98 -18.02 -54.76 -20.17
N SER A 99 -17.43 -53.59 -20.01
CA SER A 99 -16.46 -53.05 -20.97
C SER A 99 -15.02 -53.55 -20.80
N LEU A 100 -14.68 -54.12 -19.65
CA LEU A 100 -13.37 -54.73 -19.40
C LEU A 100 -13.45 -55.89 -18.41
N ARG A 101 -13.12 -57.07 -18.85
CA ARG A 101 -12.99 -58.25 -18.03
C ARG A 101 -11.54 -58.74 -18.03
N ILE A 102 -10.96 -58.88 -16.85
CA ILE A 102 -9.60 -59.39 -16.70
C ILE A 102 -9.74 -60.88 -16.31
N VAL A 103 -9.34 -61.78 -17.20
CA VAL A 103 -9.33 -63.20 -16.97
C VAL A 103 -7.90 -63.67 -16.76
N VAL A 104 -7.61 -64.25 -15.61
CA VAL A 104 -6.29 -64.77 -15.27
C VAL A 104 -6.36 -66.30 -15.29
N ASN A 105 -5.79 -66.93 -16.32
CA ASN A 105 -5.68 -68.36 -16.44
C ASN A 105 -4.27 -68.82 -16.05
N SER A 106 -4.17 -69.58 -14.98
CA SER A 106 -2.90 -70.20 -14.54
C SER A 106 -3.14 -71.40 -13.68
N PRO A 107 -2.39 -72.50 -13.87
CA PRO A 107 -2.40 -73.64 -12.99
C PRO A 107 -1.93 -73.31 -11.58
N LEU A 108 -1.11 -72.26 -11.39
CA LEU A 108 -0.65 -71.74 -10.10
C LEU A 108 -1.69 -70.92 -9.34
N TYR A 109 -2.86 -70.63 -9.99
CA TYR A 109 -3.92 -69.81 -9.38
C TYR A 109 -4.77 -70.63 -8.37
N VAL A 110 -4.58 -71.96 -8.36
CA VAL A 110 -5.28 -72.90 -7.48
C VAL A 110 -4.31 -73.29 -6.35
N GLY A 111 -4.62 -72.96 -5.08
CA GLY A 111 -3.84 -73.33 -3.92
C GLY A 111 -3.17 -72.09 -3.19
N ARG A 112 -2.26 -72.38 -2.27
CA ARG A 112 -1.58 -71.36 -1.45
C ARG A 112 -0.82 -70.31 -2.27
N TRP A 113 -0.23 -70.69 -3.40
CA TRP A 113 0.49 -69.81 -4.30
C TRP A 113 -0.45 -68.88 -5.08
N GLY A 114 -1.68 -69.25 -5.36
CA GLY A 114 -2.67 -68.39 -5.99
C GLY A 114 -3.04 -67.17 -5.14
N VAL A 115 -3.03 -67.31 -3.82
CA VAL A 115 -3.24 -66.17 -2.89
C VAL A 115 -2.09 -65.16 -2.96
N VAL A 116 -0.87 -65.66 -2.96
CA VAL A 116 0.35 -64.82 -3.04
C VAL A 116 0.36 -64.05 -4.37
N LEU A 117 0.01 -64.71 -5.49
CA LEU A 117 -0.05 -64.08 -6.81
C LEU A 117 -1.08 -62.97 -6.87
N ARG A 118 -2.29 -63.17 -6.31
CA ARG A 118 -3.36 -62.16 -6.23
C ARG A 118 -2.89 -60.95 -5.45
N ILE A 119 -2.25 -61.15 -4.28
CA ILE A 119 -1.71 -60.07 -3.45
C ILE A 119 -0.65 -59.29 -4.25
N LEU A 120 0.24 -59.97 -4.97
CA LEU A 120 1.31 -59.34 -5.74
C LEU A 120 0.70 -58.49 -6.91
N ILE A 121 -0.31 -58.96 -7.60
CA ILE A 121 -1.05 -58.25 -8.65
C ILE A 121 -1.72 -56.98 -8.07
N ILE A 122 -2.36 -57.12 -6.89
CA ILE A 122 -3.00 -55.98 -6.22
C ILE A 122 -1.97 -54.91 -5.82
N VAL A 123 -0.86 -55.35 -5.20
CA VAL A 123 0.21 -54.46 -4.77
C VAL A 123 0.83 -53.73 -5.96
N THR A 124 1.08 -54.45 -7.07
CA THR A 124 1.63 -53.86 -8.28
C THR A 124 0.66 -52.83 -8.88
N PHE A 125 -0.63 -53.14 -8.90
CA PHE A 125 -1.66 -52.21 -9.39
C PHE A 125 -1.77 -50.96 -8.52
N LEU A 126 -1.74 -51.10 -7.19
CA LEU A 126 -1.73 -49.98 -6.24
C LEU A 126 -0.46 -49.14 -6.38
N ALA A 127 0.71 -49.76 -6.59
CA ALA A 127 1.98 -49.06 -6.84
C ALA A 127 1.93 -48.22 -8.13
N LEU A 128 1.34 -48.77 -9.20
CA LEU A 128 1.15 -48.04 -10.47
C LEU A 128 0.21 -46.83 -10.29
N ILE A 129 -0.88 -47.00 -9.54
CA ILE A 129 -1.78 -45.86 -9.22
C ILE A 129 -1.01 -44.81 -8.41
N PHE A 130 -0.29 -45.21 -7.39
CA PHE A 130 0.49 -44.29 -6.55
C PHE A 130 1.51 -43.48 -7.35
N VAL A 131 2.27 -44.16 -8.21
CA VAL A 131 3.26 -43.51 -9.10
C VAL A 131 2.60 -42.48 -10.03
N ASN A 132 1.38 -42.79 -10.56
CA ASN A 132 0.64 -41.85 -11.39
C ASN A 132 0.07 -40.64 -10.61
N VAL A 133 -0.28 -40.80 -9.34
CA VAL A 133 -0.82 -39.71 -8.49
C VAL A 133 0.29 -38.82 -7.94
N LEU A 134 1.50 -39.35 -7.76
CA LEU A 134 2.62 -38.63 -7.15
C LEU A 134 2.94 -37.27 -7.80
N PRO A 135 2.97 -37.13 -9.16
CA PRO A 135 3.23 -35.82 -9.80
C PRO A 135 2.19 -34.78 -9.47
N TYR A 136 0.92 -35.17 -9.32
CA TYR A 136 -0.17 -34.25 -8.96
C TYR A 136 -0.02 -33.74 -7.54
N LEU A 137 0.33 -34.64 -6.59
CA LEU A 137 0.59 -34.26 -5.20
C LEU A 137 1.83 -33.35 -5.08
N ALA A 138 2.91 -33.71 -5.79
CA ALA A 138 4.11 -32.91 -5.81
C ALA A 138 3.86 -31.52 -6.41
N GLY A 139 3.11 -31.44 -7.53
CA GLY A 139 2.74 -30.17 -8.16
C GLY A 139 1.84 -29.33 -7.28
N ALA A 140 0.84 -29.94 -6.65
CA ALA A 140 -0.03 -29.24 -5.71
C ALA A 140 0.74 -28.67 -4.50
N PHE A 141 1.67 -29.45 -3.94
CA PHE A 141 2.52 -29.02 -2.84
C PHE A 141 3.46 -27.89 -3.25
N TYR A 142 4.09 -27.99 -4.42
CA TYR A 142 4.94 -26.93 -4.96
C TYR A 142 4.15 -25.63 -5.17
N TYR A 143 2.97 -25.73 -5.79
CA TYR A 143 2.12 -24.56 -6.03
C TYR A 143 1.68 -23.91 -4.72
N TYR A 144 1.19 -24.72 -3.76
CA TYR A 144 0.83 -24.24 -2.43
C TYR A 144 1.98 -23.48 -1.76
N ARG A 145 3.19 -24.06 -1.77
CA ARG A 145 4.37 -23.44 -1.15
C ARG A 145 4.76 -22.12 -1.85
N ALA A 146 4.70 -22.09 -3.18
CA ALA A 146 5.01 -20.88 -3.96
C ALA A 146 4.01 -19.75 -3.69
N VAL A 147 2.71 -20.07 -3.65
CA VAL A 147 1.64 -19.09 -3.37
C VAL A 147 1.74 -18.58 -1.94
N THR A 148 1.85 -19.49 -0.97
CA THR A 148 1.95 -19.12 0.46
C THR A 148 3.20 -18.26 0.72
N GLY A 149 4.33 -18.60 0.10
CA GLY A 149 5.55 -17.79 0.21
C GLY A 149 5.34 -16.35 -0.30
N LYS A 150 4.70 -16.18 -1.47
CA LYS A 150 4.45 -14.84 -2.03
C LYS A 150 3.42 -14.04 -1.23
N VAL A 151 2.40 -14.71 -0.72
CA VAL A 151 1.40 -14.05 0.15
C VAL A 151 2.04 -13.60 1.45
N ASN A 152 2.88 -14.43 2.07
CA ASN A 152 3.57 -14.05 3.31
C ASN A 152 4.53 -12.87 3.09
N GLU A 153 5.29 -12.86 1.99
CA GLU A 153 6.15 -11.74 1.61
C GLU A 153 5.36 -10.41 1.52
N LEU A 154 4.21 -10.44 0.82
CA LEU A 154 3.36 -9.25 0.69
C LEU A 154 2.74 -8.82 2.03
N MET A 155 2.36 -9.77 2.88
CA MET A 155 1.85 -9.48 4.22
C MET A 155 2.93 -8.89 5.15
N GLU A 156 4.17 -9.31 4.98
CA GLU A 156 5.31 -8.79 5.74
C GLU A 156 5.66 -7.36 5.31
N GLU A 157 5.71 -7.10 4.00
CA GLU A 157 5.85 -5.73 3.46
C GLU A 157 4.74 -4.78 3.97
N GLU A 158 3.50 -5.25 4.01
CA GLU A 158 2.37 -4.44 4.49
C GLU A 158 2.48 -4.15 5.99
N LYS A 159 2.89 -5.16 6.78
CA LYS A 159 3.14 -4.99 8.21
C LYS A 159 4.28 -4.00 8.47
N GLU A 160 5.39 -4.11 7.75
CA GLU A 160 6.51 -3.18 7.88
C GLU A 160 6.08 -1.74 7.58
N ARG A 161 5.27 -1.54 6.54
CA ARG A 161 4.70 -0.22 6.23
C ARG A 161 3.79 0.29 7.35
N GLN A 162 2.93 -0.57 7.89
CA GLN A 162 2.06 -0.20 9.01
C GLN A 162 2.89 0.17 10.26
N PHE A 163 3.93 -0.62 10.58
CA PHE A 163 4.82 -0.32 11.69
C PHE A 163 5.60 0.99 11.49
N ALA A 164 6.07 1.25 10.27
CA ALA A 164 6.75 2.52 9.95
C ALA A 164 5.80 3.71 10.14
N TYR A 165 4.58 3.61 9.63
CA TYR A 165 3.54 4.63 9.78
C TYR A 165 3.15 4.86 11.26
N ASP A 166 2.93 3.79 12.03
CA ASP A 166 2.60 3.89 13.45
C ASP A 166 3.76 4.49 14.26
N ARG A 167 4.99 4.17 13.90
CA ARG A 167 6.19 4.73 14.52
C ARG A 167 6.30 6.23 14.27
N GLU A 168 6.14 6.66 13.03
CA GLU A 168 6.15 8.07 12.64
C GLU A 168 5.07 8.86 13.37
N ARG A 169 3.85 8.33 13.40
CA ARG A 169 2.72 8.90 14.14
C ARG A 169 3.01 9.01 15.64
N ASN A 170 3.62 8.01 16.26
CA ASN A 170 3.95 8.02 17.68
C ASN A 170 5.06 9.04 18.00
N LEU A 171 6.08 9.18 17.14
CA LEU A 171 7.10 10.22 17.28
C LEU A 171 6.48 11.61 17.21
N LEU A 172 5.62 11.84 16.23
CA LEU A 172 4.85 13.08 16.07
C LEU A 172 4.04 13.41 17.32
N LEU A 173 3.33 12.45 17.91
CA LEU A 173 2.57 12.65 19.15
C LEU A 173 3.47 12.95 20.35
N ALA A 174 4.66 12.37 20.42
CA ALA A 174 5.64 12.64 21.47
C ALA A 174 6.19 14.07 21.38
N ASP A 175 6.51 14.54 20.17
CA ASP A 175 7.00 15.90 19.93
C ASP A 175 5.93 16.96 20.28
N ILE A 176 4.68 16.70 19.92
CA ILE A 176 3.53 17.54 20.29
C ILE A 176 3.39 17.64 21.82
N ALA A 177 3.41 16.48 22.48
CA ALA A 177 3.29 16.44 23.93
C ALA A 177 4.40 17.26 24.62
N HIS A 178 5.62 17.21 24.08
CA HIS A 178 6.74 18.02 24.54
C HIS A 178 6.50 19.52 24.30
N ASP A 179 6.07 19.91 23.09
CA ASP A 179 5.85 21.31 22.70
C ASP A 179 4.64 21.95 23.42
N ILE A 180 3.67 21.15 23.85
CA ILE A 180 2.54 21.58 24.69
C ILE A 180 2.97 21.66 26.16
N LYS A 181 3.81 20.75 26.66
CA LYS A 181 4.24 20.72 28.06
C LYS A 181 5.01 21.98 28.45
N THR A 182 5.86 22.50 27.57
CA THR A 182 6.69 23.68 27.84
C THR A 182 5.85 24.94 28.12
N PRO A 183 4.90 25.37 27.27
CA PRO A 183 4.06 26.53 27.58
C PRO A 183 3.15 26.28 28.80
N ILE A 184 2.63 25.05 29.02
CA ILE A 184 1.85 24.72 30.22
C ILE A 184 2.69 24.96 31.48
N THR A 185 3.91 24.47 31.53
CA THR A 185 4.81 24.64 32.71
C THR A 185 5.05 26.13 32.99
N THR A 186 5.29 26.92 31.94
CA THR A 186 5.50 28.39 32.10
C THR A 186 4.21 29.06 32.61
N LEU A 187 3.07 28.68 32.06
CA LEU A 187 1.72 29.18 32.44
C LEU A 187 1.42 28.91 33.92
N CYS A 188 1.65 27.65 34.35
CA CYS A 188 1.50 27.28 35.76
C CYS A 188 2.46 28.05 36.67
N SER A 189 3.72 28.24 36.26
CA SER A 189 4.72 28.97 37.06
C SER A 189 4.33 30.43 37.19
N TYR A 190 3.92 31.11 36.14
CA TYR A 190 3.51 32.52 36.18
C TYR A 190 2.19 32.70 36.93
N SER A 191 1.23 31.82 36.74
CA SER A 191 -0.02 31.86 37.52
C SER A 191 0.22 31.62 38.99
N LYS A 192 1.11 30.72 39.36
CA LYS A 192 1.50 30.48 40.77
C LYS A 192 2.19 31.70 41.38
N ALA A 193 3.15 32.29 40.66
CA ALA A 193 3.85 33.50 41.14
C ALA A 193 2.90 34.69 41.39
N LEU A 194 1.89 34.84 40.51
CA LEU A 194 0.84 35.86 40.69
C LEU A 194 -0.11 35.52 41.87
N SER A 195 -0.48 34.25 42.04
CA SER A 195 -1.35 33.78 43.13
C SER A 195 -0.68 33.91 44.50
N ASP A 196 0.64 33.74 44.58
CA ASP A 196 1.41 33.83 45.82
C ASP A 196 1.90 35.25 46.09
N ASP A 197 1.37 36.27 45.36
CA ASP A 197 1.74 37.67 45.44
C ASP A 197 3.26 37.97 45.37
N LEU A 198 4.01 37.08 44.72
CA LEU A 198 5.48 37.21 44.51
C LEU A 198 5.83 38.27 43.45
N VAL A 199 4.83 38.73 42.66
CA VAL A 199 5.01 39.70 41.57
C VAL A 199 4.17 40.93 41.82
N GLN A 200 4.79 42.10 41.94
CA GLN A 200 4.12 43.37 42.24
C GLN A 200 4.43 44.44 41.17
N GLY A 201 3.57 45.47 41.10
CA GLY A 201 3.76 46.59 40.18
C GLY A 201 3.62 46.21 38.69
N ASP A 202 4.42 46.88 37.86
CA ASP A 202 4.39 46.72 36.38
C ASP A 202 4.66 45.30 35.92
N LYS A 203 5.39 44.51 36.67
CA LYS A 203 5.68 43.11 36.35
C LYS A 203 4.42 42.22 36.43
N ARG A 204 3.39 42.61 37.15
CA ARG A 204 2.14 41.85 37.20
C ARG A 204 1.47 41.82 35.83
N GLN A 205 1.46 42.97 35.14
CA GLN A 205 0.89 43.04 33.79
C GLN A 205 1.73 42.23 32.81
N GLU A 206 3.06 42.27 32.87
CA GLU A 206 3.96 41.47 32.04
C GLU A 206 3.69 39.96 32.20
N TYR A 207 3.46 39.48 33.43
CA TYR A 207 3.13 38.06 33.68
C TYR A 207 1.73 37.68 33.13
N LEU A 208 0.74 38.57 33.26
CA LEU A 208 -0.58 38.36 32.69
C LEU A 208 -0.54 38.30 31.18
N ASP A 209 0.18 39.20 30.54
CA ASP A 209 0.38 39.21 29.07
C ASP A 209 1.13 37.96 28.60
N ALA A 210 2.14 37.52 29.36
CA ALA A 210 2.86 36.27 29.06
C ALA A 210 1.95 35.05 29.17
N ILE A 211 1.07 34.98 30.19
CA ILE A 211 0.07 33.93 30.35
C ILE A 211 -0.89 33.92 29.15
N TYR A 212 -1.42 35.09 28.79
CA TYR A 212 -2.36 35.23 27.67
C TYR A 212 -1.70 34.77 26.35
N ASN A 213 -0.50 35.30 26.06
CA ASN A 213 0.22 34.96 24.83
C ASN A 213 0.58 33.45 24.74
N LYS A 214 0.98 32.82 25.87
CA LYS A 214 1.26 31.39 25.92
C LYS A 214 0.00 30.55 25.74
N SER A 215 -1.15 31.00 26.29
CA SER A 215 -2.44 30.33 26.12
C SER A 215 -2.93 30.39 24.67
N MET A 216 -2.83 31.58 24.04
CA MET A 216 -3.19 31.74 22.62
C MET A 216 -2.33 30.84 21.73
N ARG A 217 -1.02 30.77 21.98
CA ARG A 217 -0.13 29.91 21.24
C ARG A 217 -0.45 28.42 21.40
N MET A 218 -0.83 28.01 22.61
CA MET A 218 -1.26 26.62 22.86
C MET A 218 -2.52 26.27 22.05
N ASN A 219 -3.47 27.22 22.00
CA ASN A 219 -4.68 27.04 21.21
C ASN A 219 -4.36 26.90 19.71
N GLU A 220 -3.43 27.70 19.17
CA GLU A 220 -2.95 27.57 17.78
C GLU A 220 -2.36 26.18 17.53
N LEU A 221 -1.46 25.71 18.42
CA LEU A 221 -0.84 24.39 18.29
C LEU A 221 -1.86 23.26 18.29
N ILE A 222 -2.84 23.30 19.21
CA ILE A 222 -3.90 22.30 19.32
C ILE A 222 -4.77 22.30 18.05
N THR A 223 -5.11 23.49 17.54
CA THR A 223 -5.88 23.63 16.31
C THR A 223 -5.16 23.03 15.11
N LEU A 224 -3.87 23.37 14.92
CA LEU A 224 -3.04 22.84 13.84
C LEU A 224 -2.88 21.33 13.94
N LEU A 225 -2.71 20.79 15.15
CA LEU A 225 -2.65 19.35 15.37
C LEU A 225 -3.95 18.67 14.98
N PHE A 226 -5.09 19.19 15.45
CA PHE A 226 -6.41 18.62 15.16
C PHE A 226 -6.64 18.56 13.65
N GLU A 227 -6.25 19.60 12.96
CA GLU A 227 -6.37 19.71 11.50
C GLU A 227 -5.44 18.72 10.77
N TYR A 228 -4.20 18.59 11.23
CA TYR A 228 -3.27 17.58 10.67
C TYR A 228 -3.82 16.17 10.82
N VAL A 229 -4.29 15.80 12.03
CA VAL A 229 -4.89 14.50 12.32
C VAL A 229 -6.16 14.25 11.49
N LYS A 230 -6.98 15.30 11.33
CA LYS A 230 -8.20 15.21 10.50
C LYS A 230 -7.89 14.93 9.04
N MET A 231 -6.89 15.59 8.47
CA MET A 231 -6.46 15.35 7.08
C MET A 231 -5.83 13.98 6.88
N ASP A 232 -5.20 13.42 7.90
CA ASP A 232 -4.59 12.08 7.86
C ASP A 232 -5.59 10.95 8.09
N SER A 233 -6.83 11.28 8.45
CA SER A 233 -7.87 10.27 8.66
C SER A 233 -8.39 9.71 7.34
N ASN A 234 -8.62 8.39 7.28
CA ASN A 234 -9.15 7.67 6.10
C ASN A 234 -10.52 8.16 5.57
N GLY A 235 -11.14 9.13 6.23
CA GLY A 235 -12.45 9.71 5.86
C GLY A 235 -12.37 11.14 5.34
N PHE A 236 -11.20 11.76 5.29
CA PHE A 236 -11.08 13.12 4.77
C PHE A 236 -11.12 13.12 3.24
N THR A 237 -12.04 13.90 2.67
CA THR A 237 -12.20 14.08 1.23
C THR A 237 -12.16 15.56 0.89
N LEU A 238 -11.46 15.94 -0.16
CA LEU A 238 -11.45 17.30 -0.68
C LEU A 238 -12.79 17.62 -1.36
N HIS A 239 -13.31 18.80 -1.09
CA HIS A 239 -14.44 19.37 -1.81
C HIS A 239 -13.92 20.23 -2.98
N ARG A 240 -13.56 19.58 -4.09
CA ARG A 240 -13.01 20.26 -5.26
C ARG A 240 -14.08 21.01 -6.02
N GLU A 241 -13.78 22.26 -6.36
CA GLU A 241 -14.57 23.12 -7.24
C GLU A 241 -13.65 23.86 -8.19
N GLU A 242 -14.17 24.37 -9.30
CA GLU A 242 -13.39 25.22 -10.18
C GLU A 242 -13.15 26.57 -9.52
N CYS A 243 -11.89 26.93 -9.30
CA CYS A 243 -11.47 28.18 -8.72
C CYS A 243 -10.39 28.86 -9.55
N ASP A 244 -10.40 30.19 -9.57
CA ASP A 244 -9.32 30.99 -10.15
C ASP A 244 -8.18 31.13 -9.12
N LEU A 245 -7.03 30.53 -9.44
CA LEU A 245 -5.83 30.60 -8.60
C LEU A 245 -5.31 32.04 -8.44
N GLY A 246 -5.48 32.88 -9.48
CA GLY A 246 -5.09 34.29 -9.42
C GLY A 246 -5.91 35.07 -8.41
N GLU A 247 -7.24 34.86 -8.39
CA GLU A 247 -8.13 35.48 -7.40
C GLU A 247 -7.87 35.00 -5.99
N LEU A 248 -7.68 33.70 -5.82
CA LEU A 248 -7.32 33.09 -4.56
C LEU A 248 -6.04 33.68 -3.97
N LEU A 249 -5.00 33.85 -4.79
CA LEU A 249 -3.74 34.44 -4.35
C LEU A 249 -3.89 35.93 -3.96
N ARG A 250 -4.67 36.70 -4.72
CA ARG A 250 -4.97 38.10 -4.36
C ARG A 250 -5.71 38.17 -3.04
N GLU A 251 -6.70 37.31 -2.81
CA GLU A 251 -7.46 37.21 -1.55
C GLU A 251 -6.52 36.91 -0.36
N CYS A 252 -5.63 35.89 -0.48
CA CYS A 252 -4.68 35.54 0.56
C CYS A 252 -3.67 36.66 0.84
N THR A 253 -3.15 37.29 -0.22
CA THR A 253 -2.17 38.36 -0.13
C THR A 253 -2.77 39.62 0.51
N ALA A 254 -3.99 39.98 0.13
CA ALA A 254 -4.71 41.11 0.73
C ALA A 254 -5.03 40.89 2.21
N ALA A 255 -5.39 39.66 2.60
CA ALA A 255 -5.67 39.34 4.00
C ALA A 255 -4.47 39.53 4.93
N LEU A 256 -3.25 39.34 4.43
CA LEU A 256 -2.00 39.46 5.19
C LEU A 256 -1.25 40.77 4.93
N TYR A 257 -1.84 41.70 4.18
CA TYR A 257 -1.18 42.96 3.80
C TYR A 257 -0.74 43.80 5.00
N ALA A 258 -1.57 43.89 6.04
CA ALA A 258 -1.22 44.59 7.27
C ALA A 258 -0.01 43.98 8.00
N ASP A 259 0.14 42.65 7.99
CA ASP A 259 1.27 41.98 8.61
C ASP A 259 2.60 42.26 7.86
N PHE A 260 2.54 42.42 6.54
CA PHE A 260 3.69 42.84 5.72
C PHE A 260 4.05 44.30 5.98
N GLU A 261 3.05 45.19 6.08
CA GLU A 261 3.28 46.60 6.42
C GLU A 261 3.88 46.78 7.80
N ASP A 262 3.37 46.10 8.82
CA ASP A 262 3.89 46.18 10.21
C ASP A 262 5.35 45.79 10.27
N ARG A 263 5.83 44.86 9.44
CA ARG A 263 7.22 44.45 9.33
C ARG A 263 8.00 45.19 8.25
N LYS A 264 7.39 46.19 7.60
CA LYS A 264 7.98 46.99 6.52
C LYS A 264 8.49 46.13 5.34
N ILE A 265 7.89 44.96 5.10
CA ILE A 265 8.29 44.05 4.05
C ILE A 265 7.76 44.57 2.71
N GLU A 266 8.63 44.71 1.71
CA GLU A 266 8.28 45.09 0.34
C GLU A 266 7.64 43.88 -0.36
N LEU A 267 6.34 43.97 -0.63
CA LEU A 267 5.57 42.90 -1.25
C LEU A 267 5.51 43.09 -2.78
N HIS A 268 6.10 42.14 -3.51
CA HIS A 268 6.04 42.07 -4.98
C HIS A 268 5.00 41.03 -5.40
N VAL A 269 4.03 41.45 -6.22
CA VAL A 269 2.93 40.57 -6.68
C VAL A 269 2.96 40.44 -8.19
N GLU A 270 3.27 39.23 -8.68
CA GLU A 270 3.27 38.90 -10.13
C GLU A 270 2.17 37.88 -10.41
N ILE A 271 0.91 38.36 -10.50
CA ILE A 271 -0.27 37.50 -10.77
C ILE A 271 -0.87 37.95 -12.10
N PRO A 272 -1.08 37.03 -13.08
CA PRO A 272 -1.73 37.36 -14.37
C PRO A 272 -3.12 37.93 -14.16
N GLU A 273 -3.55 38.81 -15.08
CA GLU A 273 -4.93 39.30 -15.11
C GLU A 273 -5.90 38.27 -15.68
N THR A 274 -5.38 37.36 -16.54
CA THR A 274 -6.17 36.26 -17.09
C THR A 274 -6.44 35.20 -16.04
N PRO A 275 -7.70 34.74 -15.89
CA PRO A 275 -8.04 33.69 -14.93
C PRO A 275 -7.23 32.40 -15.18
N THR A 276 -6.72 31.82 -14.12
CA THR A 276 -6.06 30.51 -14.13
C THR A 276 -6.93 29.54 -13.37
N THR A 277 -7.85 28.89 -14.08
CA THR A 277 -8.84 27.97 -13.49
C THR A 277 -8.18 26.64 -13.13
N TYR A 278 -8.45 26.14 -11.92
CA TYR A 278 -7.99 24.84 -11.41
C TYR A 278 -9.04 24.21 -10.53
N SER A 279 -9.20 22.88 -10.61
CA SER A 279 -10.12 22.11 -9.77
C SER A 279 -9.50 21.84 -8.38
N ALA A 280 -9.89 22.64 -7.38
CA ALA A 280 -9.33 22.56 -6.04
C ALA A 280 -10.40 22.76 -4.95
N ASP A 281 -10.09 22.28 -3.75
CA ASP A 281 -10.78 22.70 -2.53
C ASP A 281 -10.27 24.10 -2.14
N LYS A 282 -11.06 25.14 -2.46
CA LYS A 282 -10.68 26.54 -2.26
C LYS A 282 -10.24 26.82 -0.83
N ILE A 283 -10.95 26.27 0.18
CA ILE A 283 -10.65 26.50 1.59
C ILE A 283 -9.28 25.93 1.96
N GLN A 284 -9.00 24.70 1.54
CA GLN A 284 -7.72 24.06 1.81
C GLN A 284 -6.58 24.75 1.05
N MET A 285 -6.81 25.18 -0.19
CA MET A 285 -5.79 25.88 -0.97
C MET A 285 -5.45 27.26 -0.38
N ILE A 286 -6.46 28.04 0.04
CA ILE A 286 -6.25 29.30 0.78
C ILE A 286 -5.38 29.04 2.00
N ARG A 287 -5.63 27.96 2.72
CA ARG A 287 -4.87 27.59 3.91
C ARG A 287 -3.42 27.24 3.58
N ALA A 288 -3.16 26.46 2.54
CA ALA A 288 -1.80 26.13 2.10
C ALA A 288 -1.02 27.40 1.74
N VAL A 289 -1.61 28.28 0.95
CA VAL A 289 -1.00 29.55 0.55
C VAL A 289 -0.78 30.48 1.76
N THR A 290 -1.77 30.60 2.64
CA THR A 290 -1.64 31.41 3.86
C THR A 290 -0.52 30.90 4.77
N ASN A 291 -0.31 29.60 4.89
CA ASN A 291 0.81 29.02 5.63
C ASN A 291 2.17 29.43 5.03
N LEU A 292 2.30 29.47 3.71
CA LEU A 292 3.52 29.94 3.05
C LEU A 292 3.74 31.44 3.25
N LEU A 293 2.69 32.25 3.11
CA LEU A 293 2.77 33.71 3.30
C LEU A 293 3.08 34.08 4.74
N THR A 294 2.43 33.48 5.73
CA THR A 294 2.73 33.69 7.14
C THR A 294 4.14 33.23 7.51
N ASN A 295 4.64 32.18 6.84
CA ASN A 295 6.01 31.75 6.97
C ASN A 295 6.99 32.82 6.44
N ALA A 296 6.72 33.39 5.26
CA ALA A 296 7.51 34.46 4.67
C ALA A 296 7.49 35.73 5.55
N VAL A 297 6.34 36.13 6.10
CA VAL A 297 6.24 37.24 7.09
C VAL A 297 7.08 36.94 8.34
N ARG A 298 6.98 35.74 8.89
CA ARG A 298 7.61 35.38 10.16
C ARG A 298 9.14 35.29 10.08
N TYR A 299 9.65 34.68 9.01
CA TYR A 299 11.08 34.39 8.83
C TYR A 299 11.79 35.33 7.85
N GLY A 300 11.04 36.21 7.16
CA GLY A 300 11.57 37.30 6.37
C GLY A 300 12.30 38.31 7.23
N GLN A 301 13.19 39.11 6.63
CA GLN A 301 13.87 40.23 7.30
C GLN A 301 12.89 41.38 7.49
N GLU A 302 13.02 42.15 8.57
CA GLU A 302 12.32 43.44 8.69
C GLU A 302 12.83 44.40 7.61
N GLY A 303 11.94 45.00 6.81
CA GLY A 303 12.32 45.79 5.67
C GLY A 303 12.84 44.99 4.47
N GLY A 304 12.67 43.69 4.50
CA GLY A 304 13.02 42.76 3.40
C GLY A 304 11.99 42.70 2.28
N LYS A 305 12.09 41.65 1.45
CA LYS A 305 11.24 41.49 0.26
C LYS A 305 10.56 40.13 0.23
N VAL A 306 9.30 40.11 -0.19
CA VAL A 306 8.54 38.89 -0.47
C VAL A 306 7.95 38.98 -1.86
N LEU A 307 8.10 37.92 -2.65
CA LEU A 307 7.47 37.76 -3.98
C LEU A 307 6.35 36.73 -3.89
N VAL A 308 5.18 37.10 -4.41
CA VAL A 308 4.07 36.20 -4.67
C VAL A 308 3.84 36.17 -6.17
N ARG A 309 4.02 35.00 -6.78
CA ARG A 309 3.91 34.83 -8.23
C ARG A 309 3.02 33.66 -8.60
N LEU A 310 2.23 33.86 -9.63
CA LEU A 310 1.52 32.78 -10.34
C LEU A 310 2.05 32.71 -11.77
N ALA A 311 2.53 31.55 -12.19
CA ALA A 311 2.93 31.30 -13.57
C ALA A 311 2.39 29.93 -13.97
N GLU A 312 1.51 29.90 -14.96
CA GLU A 312 0.77 28.70 -15.33
C GLU A 312 0.06 28.11 -14.10
N TYR A 313 0.39 26.87 -13.71
CA TYR A 313 -0.13 26.19 -12.52
C TYR A 313 0.88 26.16 -11.37
N THR A 314 1.86 27.06 -11.37
CA THR A 314 2.88 27.16 -10.34
C THR A 314 2.70 28.42 -9.50
N ILE A 315 2.42 28.26 -8.22
CA ILE A 315 2.39 29.34 -7.23
C ILE A 315 3.75 29.39 -6.55
N THR A 316 4.36 30.57 -6.52
CA THR A 316 5.66 30.79 -5.86
C THR A 316 5.53 31.83 -4.77
N VAL A 317 6.02 31.51 -3.57
CA VAL A 317 6.23 32.47 -2.49
C VAL A 317 7.71 32.47 -2.17
N ALA A 318 8.40 33.58 -2.46
CA ALA A 318 9.84 33.73 -2.20
C ALA A 318 10.10 34.86 -1.21
N ASP A 319 11.10 34.70 -0.36
CA ASP A 319 11.53 35.70 0.62
C ASP A 319 13.05 35.84 0.64
N ASP A 320 13.55 36.97 1.16
CA ASP A 320 14.97 37.28 1.37
C ASP A 320 15.44 37.06 2.81
N GLY A 321 14.66 36.31 3.60
CA GLY A 321 14.95 36.01 4.99
C GLY A 321 16.15 35.08 5.18
N MET A 322 16.22 34.42 6.34
CA MET A 322 17.30 33.50 6.63
C MET A 322 17.37 32.35 5.65
N ALA A 323 18.58 32.00 5.21
CA ALA A 323 18.82 30.80 4.42
C ALA A 323 18.48 29.53 5.25
N ILE A 324 18.07 28.51 4.56
CA ILE A 324 17.78 27.21 5.13
C ILE A 324 19.01 26.34 4.92
N ASP A 325 19.48 25.70 5.99
CA ASP A 325 20.63 24.79 5.92
C ASP A 325 20.23 23.53 5.13
N GLU A 326 21.19 22.91 4.43
CA GLU A 326 20.97 21.75 3.56
C GLU A 326 20.30 20.60 4.31
N GLU A 327 20.73 20.31 5.53
CA GLU A 327 20.14 19.27 6.39
C GLU A 327 18.68 19.56 6.74
N LEU A 328 18.33 20.82 7.01
CA LEU A 328 16.95 21.23 7.27
C LEU A 328 16.11 21.24 6.01
N ALA A 329 16.69 21.54 4.85
CA ALA A 329 15.98 21.60 3.57
C ALA A 329 15.39 20.25 3.17
N GLU A 330 16.09 19.15 3.46
CA GLU A 330 15.62 17.77 3.19
C GLU A 330 14.36 17.40 4.01
N HIS A 331 14.22 18.00 5.20
CA HIS A 331 13.16 17.67 6.16
C HIS A 331 12.21 18.83 6.46
N ILE A 332 12.25 19.92 5.67
CA ILE A 332 11.52 21.16 5.98
C ILE A 332 10.00 20.99 5.95
N PHE A 333 9.51 20.00 5.20
CA PHE A 333 8.10 19.66 5.08
C PHE A 333 7.65 18.60 6.08
N ASP A 334 8.60 18.01 6.85
CA ASP A 334 8.26 17.07 7.91
C ASP A 334 7.57 17.82 9.06
N PRO A 335 6.56 17.20 9.70
CA PRO A 335 5.91 17.81 10.85
C PRO A 335 6.91 18.18 11.96
N PHE A 336 6.75 19.36 12.55
CA PHE A 336 7.62 19.90 13.62
C PHE A 336 9.09 20.16 13.24
N SER A 337 9.43 20.08 11.97
CA SER A 337 10.76 20.44 11.48
C SER A 337 11.02 21.93 11.74
N ARG A 338 12.14 22.23 12.42
CA ARG A 338 12.57 23.58 12.75
C ARG A 338 14.09 23.67 12.80
N GLY A 339 14.64 24.72 12.23
CA GLY A 339 16.07 25.04 12.44
C GLY A 339 16.35 25.42 13.88
N ASP A 340 17.57 25.15 14.39
CA ASP A 340 17.98 25.41 15.77
C ASP A 340 17.81 26.88 16.18
N LYS A 341 18.05 27.82 15.27
CA LYS A 341 17.83 29.25 15.48
C LYS A 341 16.36 29.64 15.61
N ALA A 342 15.46 28.91 14.93
CA ALA A 342 14.02 29.14 15.01
C ALA A 342 13.39 28.57 16.29
N ARG A 343 14.05 27.62 16.96
CA ARG A 343 13.64 27.11 18.29
C ARG A 343 13.75 28.18 19.39
N SER A 344 14.72 29.09 19.28
CA SER A 344 15.02 30.05 20.35
C SER A 344 14.28 31.38 20.23
N THR A 345 13.84 31.82 19.04
CA THR A 345 13.47 33.24 18.85
C THR A 345 12.05 33.46 18.29
N SER A 346 11.51 32.58 17.44
CA SER A 346 10.32 32.98 16.64
C SER A 346 9.04 32.17 16.83
N GLY A 347 9.06 31.19 17.68
CA GLY A 347 7.81 30.58 18.12
C GLY A 347 6.91 29.91 17.06
N GLY A 348 7.38 29.49 15.89
CA GLY A 348 6.60 28.71 14.91
C GLY A 348 6.23 27.32 15.42
N SER A 349 5.11 26.72 14.97
CA SER A 349 4.70 25.35 15.36
C SER A 349 5.50 24.27 14.66
N GLY A 350 6.12 24.56 13.51
CA GLY A 350 6.71 23.56 12.63
C GLY A 350 5.67 22.71 11.87
N LEU A 351 4.36 23.03 12.00
CA LEU A 351 3.28 22.31 11.32
C LEU A 351 2.79 23.03 10.05
N GLY A 352 3.03 24.33 9.90
CA GLY A 352 2.47 25.09 8.77
C GLY A 352 2.91 24.58 7.40
N LEU A 353 4.21 24.29 7.23
CA LEU A 353 4.76 23.77 5.96
C LEU A 353 4.32 22.32 5.70
N SER A 354 4.27 21.47 6.71
CA SER A 354 3.79 20.09 6.56
C SER A 354 2.30 20.03 6.22
N ILE A 355 1.48 20.91 6.80
CA ILE A 355 0.07 21.06 6.44
C ILE A 355 -0.06 21.54 4.98
N ALA A 356 0.73 22.52 4.57
CA ALA A 356 0.73 23.00 3.19
C ALA A 356 1.13 21.87 2.22
N SER A 357 2.20 21.13 2.52
CA SER A 357 2.63 19.97 1.72
C SER A 357 1.54 18.93 1.59
N LYS A 358 0.91 18.54 2.70
CA LYS A 358 -0.18 17.55 2.72
C LYS A 358 -1.38 18.00 1.89
N ILE A 359 -1.78 19.26 1.99
CA ILE A 359 -2.87 19.82 1.20
C ILE A 359 -2.55 19.73 -0.30
N ILE A 360 -1.34 20.12 -0.69
CA ILE A 360 -0.91 20.10 -2.09
C ILE A 360 -0.81 18.68 -2.64
N GLU A 361 -0.26 17.74 -1.87
CA GLU A 361 -0.23 16.32 -2.23
C GLU A 361 -1.64 15.76 -2.45
N MET A 362 -2.60 16.10 -1.59
CA MET A 362 -3.99 15.69 -1.75
C MET A 362 -4.65 16.26 -3.02
N HIS A 363 -4.18 17.42 -3.50
CA HIS A 363 -4.58 17.99 -4.78
C HIS A 363 -3.85 17.38 -5.98
N GLY A 364 -2.91 16.44 -5.75
CA GLY A 364 -2.11 15.83 -6.82
C GLY A 364 -0.94 16.70 -7.27
N GLY A 365 -0.63 17.77 -6.54
CA GLY A 365 0.51 18.66 -6.75
C GLY A 365 1.73 18.27 -5.92
N GLU A 366 2.76 19.11 -5.99
CA GLU A 366 4.01 18.96 -5.24
C GLU A 366 4.43 20.33 -4.66
N LEU A 367 4.86 20.34 -3.38
CA LEU A 367 5.44 21.53 -2.75
C LEU A 367 6.97 21.36 -2.71
N LYS A 368 7.68 22.31 -3.31
CA LYS A 368 9.16 22.32 -3.37
C LYS A 368 9.76 23.54 -2.71
N LEU A 369 10.97 23.35 -2.16
CA LEU A 369 11.85 24.42 -1.72
C LEU A 369 12.95 24.62 -2.76
N ASP A 370 13.15 25.89 -3.19
CA ASP A 370 14.28 26.32 -4.01
C ASP A 370 15.09 27.36 -3.26
N CYS A 371 16.31 27.00 -2.85
CA CYS A 371 17.24 27.88 -2.14
C CYS A 371 18.03 28.79 -3.08
N ASN A 372 17.84 28.71 -4.39
CA ASN A 372 18.56 29.50 -5.40
C ASN A 372 17.63 30.10 -6.48
N TYR A 373 16.40 30.45 -6.10
CA TYR A 373 15.32 30.78 -7.02
C TYR A 373 15.62 31.99 -7.95
N ARG A 374 15.93 33.15 -7.39
CA ARG A 374 16.24 34.39 -8.13
C ARG A 374 17.20 35.28 -7.36
N HIS A 375 18.00 36.08 -8.06
CA HIS A 375 18.82 37.09 -7.43
C HIS A 375 17.97 38.06 -6.60
N GLY A 376 18.31 38.22 -5.32
CA GLY A 376 17.60 39.07 -4.35
C GLY A 376 16.60 38.36 -3.45
N TYR A 377 16.39 37.05 -3.63
CA TYR A 377 15.62 36.17 -2.73
C TYR A 377 16.50 35.04 -2.24
N THR A 378 16.38 34.71 -0.97
CA THR A 378 17.19 33.65 -0.31
C THR A 378 16.59 32.29 -0.56
N LYS A 379 15.27 32.19 -0.63
CA LYS A 379 14.54 30.95 -0.83
C LYS A 379 13.17 31.19 -1.46
N ALA A 380 12.62 30.14 -2.07
CA ALA A 380 11.26 30.14 -2.58
C ALA A 380 10.56 28.81 -2.30
N PHE A 381 9.30 28.86 -1.92
CA PHE A 381 8.40 27.73 -1.86
C PHE A 381 7.53 27.72 -3.12
N LEU A 382 7.54 26.60 -3.84
CA LEU A 382 6.83 26.43 -5.10
C LEU A 382 5.75 25.36 -4.94
N ILE A 383 4.49 25.78 -5.10
CA ILE A 383 3.35 24.86 -5.26
C ILE A 383 3.24 24.56 -6.75
N ILE A 384 3.53 23.35 -7.16
CA ILE A 384 3.43 22.88 -8.55
C ILE A 384 2.18 22.02 -8.65
N LEU A 385 1.17 22.50 -9.39
CA LEU A 385 -0.06 21.79 -9.64
C LEU A 385 0.00 21.14 -11.02
N THR A 386 -0.48 19.92 -11.14
CA THR A 386 -0.56 19.22 -12.43
C THR A 386 -1.86 19.62 -13.14
N SER A 387 -1.78 20.08 -14.41
CA SER A 387 -2.99 20.24 -15.21
C SER A 387 -3.68 18.88 -15.36
N GLU A 388 -4.94 18.80 -14.99
CA GLU A 388 -5.78 17.67 -15.39
C GLU A 388 -6.07 17.85 -16.89
N ASP A 389 -5.37 17.06 -17.77
CA ASP A 389 -5.73 16.89 -19.19
C ASP A 389 -7.01 16.07 -19.32
#